data_f6042222bfcdc0651820ea65d0b36874
#
_entry.id   f6042222bfcdc0651820ea65d0b36874
#
_cell.length_a   1.000
_cell.length_b   1.000
_cell.length_c   1.000
_cell.angle_alpha   90.00
_cell.angle_beta   90.00
_cell.angle_gamma   90.00
#
_symmetry.space_group_name_H-M   'P 1'
#
loop_
_entity.id
_entity.type
_entity.pdbx_description
1 polymer ?
#
loop_
_entity_poly.entity_id
_entity_poly.type
_entity_poly.pdbx_seq_one_letter_code
_entity_poly.pdbx_strand_id
1 'polypeptide(L)'
;MSEATAPAPRTVVVTGANRGIGRAIAERFVANGDRVATVYRGGDLPEGVLGAVADITDTAAVDAAFTEIEKELGPVEVLVANAGVTHDQLLLRMTDEDFESVIDVNLTGTFRCVRRVSKGMIRLRRGRIVLVSSVIGLYGGAGQVNYASSKAALVGMARSITRELGSRNITANVVAPGFIDTAMTAELPEERQAAYKAAIPAGRFAQADEVAGVVQFLASDDAAYVSGAVIPVDGGLGMGH
;
A
#
# COMPACT_ATOMS: atom_id res chain seq x y z
N MET A 1 17.84 -0.78 35.54
CA MET A 1 16.80 -0.85 34.47
C MET A 1 17.13 0.29 33.50
N SER A 2 17.67 -0.01 32.32
CA SER A 2 17.98 0.99 31.31
C SER A 2 16.62 1.51 30.79
N GLU A 3 16.36 2.81 30.91
CA GLU A 3 15.26 3.45 30.19
C GLU A 3 15.45 3.17 28.70
N ALA A 4 14.57 2.37 28.13
CA ALA A 4 14.53 2.20 26.69
C ALA A 4 14.15 3.57 26.10
N THR A 5 15.14 4.30 25.57
CA THR A 5 14.89 5.50 24.78
C THR A 5 13.93 5.14 23.64
N ALA A 6 12.83 5.85 23.53
CA ALA A 6 11.90 5.67 22.41
C ALA A 6 12.69 5.74 21.09
N PRO A 7 12.44 4.85 20.13
CA PRO A 7 13.15 4.87 18.86
C PRO A 7 12.94 6.23 18.17
N ALA A 8 13.99 6.72 17.51
CA ALA A 8 13.92 7.98 16.79
C ALA A 8 12.81 7.92 15.72
N PRO A 9 12.06 9.03 15.53
CA PRO A 9 11.01 9.10 14.52
C PRO A 9 11.53 8.73 13.13
N ARG A 10 10.89 7.77 12.46
CA ARG A 10 11.24 7.34 11.10
C ARG A 10 10.53 8.22 10.08
N THR A 11 11.07 8.32 8.87
CA THR A 11 10.37 8.92 7.75
C THR A 11 9.57 7.84 7.01
N VAL A 12 8.25 7.99 7.02
CA VAL A 12 7.27 7.10 6.41
C VAL A 12 6.60 7.79 5.24
N VAL A 13 6.59 7.17 4.08
CA VAL A 13 5.83 7.67 2.92
C VAL A 13 4.70 6.69 2.60
N VAL A 14 3.46 7.21 2.58
CA VAL A 14 2.27 6.47 2.16
C VAL A 14 1.75 7.09 0.87
N THR A 15 1.73 6.36 -0.24
CA THR A 15 1.16 6.92 -1.47
C THR A 15 -0.37 6.88 -1.42
N GLY A 16 -1.02 8.01 -1.75
CA GLY A 16 -2.48 8.12 -1.76
C GLY A 16 -3.12 8.12 -0.37
N ALA A 17 -2.55 8.88 0.59
CA ALA A 17 -3.04 8.96 1.96
C ALA A 17 -4.16 9.99 2.20
N ASN A 18 -4.77 10.52 1.15
CA ASN A 18 -5.86 11.49 1.26
C ASN A 18 -7.23 10.87 1.61
N ARG A 19 -7.39 9.54 1.48
CA ARG A 19 -8.65 8.85 1.76
C ARG A 19 -8.47 7.36 2.07
N GLY A 20 -9.53 6.74 2.60
CA GLY A 20 -9.66 5.29 2.75
C GLY A 20 -8.52 4.64 3.53
N ILE A 21 -8.03 3.51 3.04
CA ILE A 21 -6.97 2.71 3.67
C ILE A 21 -5.68 3.54 3.82
N GLY A 22 -5.28 4.28 2.79
CA GLY A 22 -4.07 5.11 2.82
C GLY A 22 -4.11 6.17 3.92
N ARG A 23 -5.28 6.80 4.12
CA ARG A 23 -5.50 7.79 5.19
C ARG A 23 -5.36 7.14 6.57
N ALA A 24 -6.03 6.03 6.82
CA ALA A 24 -5.94 5.32 8.10
C ALA A 24 -4.50 4.85 8.40
N ILE A 25 -3.76 4.40 7.38
CA ILE A 25 -2.35 4.05 7.52
C ILE A 25 -1.52 5.27 7.93
N ALA A 26 -1.69 6.41 7.26
CA ALA A 26 -0.94 7.62 7.56
C ALA A 26 -1.25 8.13 8.98
N GLU A 27 -2.53 8.22 9.37
CA GLU A 27 -2.98 8.61 10.70
C GLU A 27 -2.36 7.71 11.79
N ARG A 28 -2.30 6.41 11.55
CA ARG A 28 -1.72 5.44 12.49
C ARG A 28 -0.21 5.63 12.66
N PHE A 29 0.53 5.93 11.60
CA PHE A 29 1.97 6.23 11.70
C PHE A 29 2.23 7.57 12.38
N VAL A 30 1.39 8.60 12.14
CA VAL A 30 1.45 9.87 12.89
C VAL A 30 1.24 9.63 14.38
N ALA A 31 0.19 8.87 14.75
CA ALA A 31 -0.09 8.51 16.15
C ALA A 31 1.04 7.69 16.80
N ASN A 32 1.83 6.95 16.00
CA ASN A 32 3.02 6.22 16.46
C ASN A 32 4.26 7.13 16.67
N GLY A 33 4.16 8.42 16.31
CA GLY A 33 5.27 9.39 16.42
C GLY A 33 6.23 9.37 15.23
N ASP A 34 5.89 8.71 14.12
CA ASP A 34 6.66 8.75 12.89
C ASP A 34 6.46 10.09 12.15
N ARG A 35 7.43 10.50 11.34
CA ARG A 35 7.32 11.62 10.40
C ARG A 35 6.70 11.10 9.11
N VAL A 36 5.49 11.54 8.82
CA VAL A 36 4.69 10.96 7.74
C VAL A 36 4.54 11.94 6.57
N ALA A 37 4.75 11.44 5.36
CA ALA A 37 4.45 12.15 4.13
C ALA A 37 3.59 11.30 3.19
N THR A 38 2.95 11.97 2.24
CA THR A 38 2.22 11.32 1.16
C THR A 38 2.58 11.89 -0.19
N VAL A 39 2.65 11.01 -1.21
CA VAL A 39 2.61 11.39 -2.62
C VAL A 39 1.18 11.17 -3.08
N TYR A 40 0.52 12.23 -3.57
CA TYR A 40 -0.91 12.23 -3.91
C TYR A 40 -1.24 13.23 -5.01
N ARG A 41 -2.43 13.14 -5.60
CA ARG A 41 -2.85 14.03 -6.70
C ARG A 41 -3.65 15.24 -6.23
N GLY A 42 -4.02 15.30 -4.95
CA GLY A 42 -4.83 16.37 -4.36
C GLY A 42 -5.87 15.87 -3.37
N GLY A 43 -6.59 16.80 -2.74
CA GLY A 43 -7.57 16.55 -1.68
C GLY A 43 -7.02 16.80 -0.28
N ASP A 44 -7.87 16.64 0.73
CA ASP A 44 -7.54 16.94 2.12
C ASP A 44 -6.65 15.84 2.71
N LEU A 45 -5.68 16.24 3.50
CA LEU A 45 -4.76 15.33 4.19
C LEU A 45 -5.09 15.21 5.68
N PRO A 46 -4.71 14.08 6.31
CA PRO A 46 -4.72 13.98 7.76
C PRO A 46 -3.77 15.02 8.40
N GLU A 47 -4.08 15.43 9.61
CA GLU A 47 -3.19 16.28 10.40
C GLU A 47 -1.84 15.60 10.63
N GLY A 48 -0.75 16.35 10.56
CA GLY A 48 0.61 15.86 10.74
C GLY A 48 1.21 15.14 9.54
N VAL A 49 0.52 15.11 8.38
CA VAL A 49 1.02 14.48 7.15
C VAL A 49 1.51 15.55 6.18
N LEU A 50 2.77 15.47 5.78
CA LEU A 50 3.35 16.31 4.72
C LEU A 50 2.86 15.84 3.35
N GLY A 51 2.26 16.74 2.56
CA GLY A 51 1.77 16.42 1.21
C GLY A 51 2.75 16.83 0.12
N ALA A 52 3.13 15.90 -0.75
CA ALA A 52 3.84 16.17 -2.01
C ALA A 52 2.91 15.81 -3.19
N VAL A 53 2.53 16.82 -3.98
CA VAL A 53 1.59 16.60 -5.10
C VAL A 53 2.34 16.04 -6.29
N ALA A 54 2.01 14.81 -6.69
CA ALA A 54 2.55 14.17 -7.89
C ALA A 54 1.64 13.02 -8.37
N ASP A 55 1.66 12.78 -9.68
CA ASP A 55 1.14 11.55 -10.26
C ASP A 55 2.26 10.50 -10.31
N ILE A 56 2.00 9.32 -9.74
CA ILE A 56 2.99 8.24 -9.69
C ILE A 56 3.24 7.59 -11.08
N THR A 57 2.44 7.94 -12.07
CA THR A 57 2.67 7.55 -13.48
C THR A 57 3.78 8.38 -14.14
N ASP A 58 4.16 9.51 -13.56
CA ASP A 58 5.25 10.37 -14.04
C ASP A 58 6.52 10.18 -13.18
N THR A 59 7.58 9.68 -13.80
CA THR A 59 8.86 9.43 -13.11
C THR A 59 9.50 10.72 -12.59
N ALA A 60 9.43 11.83 -13.35
CA ALA A 60 10.04 13.10 -12.94
C ALA A 60 9.27 13.72 -11.75
N ALA A 61 7.94 13.63 -11.78
CA ALA A 61 7.10 14.08 -10.68
C ALA A 61 7.35 13.25 -9.40
N VAL A 62 7.50 11.92 -9.52
CA VAL A 62 7.88 11.05 -8.40
C VAL A 62 9.24 11.46 -7.83
N ASP A 63 10.25 11.63 -8.66
CA ASP A 63 11.59 12.03 -8.20
C ASP A 63 11.58 13.38 -7.46
N ALA A 64 10.84 14.37 -7.98
CA ALA A 64 10.70 15.68 -7.37
C ALA A 64 9.99 15.59 -6.00
N ALA A 65 8.85 14.88 -5.93
CA ALA A 65 8.06 14.71 -4.72
C ALA A 65 8.87 14.03 -3.59
N PHE A 66 9.57 12.95 -3.91
CA PHE A 66 10.40 12.26 -2.91
C PHE A 66 11.62 13.10 -2.50
N THR A 67 12.17 13.93 -3.40
CA THR A 67 13.27 14.85 -3.05
C THR A 67 12.80 15.91 -2.07
N GLU A 68 11.62 16.48 -2.26
CA GLU A 68 10.99 17.42 -1.33
C GLU A 68 10.75 16.77 0.04
N ILE A 69 10.16 15.58 0.07
CA ILE A 69 9.91 14.83 1.31
C ILE A 69 11.22 14.56 2.06
N GLU A 70 12.26 14.08 1.37
CA GLU A 70 13.54 13.76 1.99
C GLU A 70 14.27 15.00 2.51
N LYS A 71 14.07 16.16 1.89
CA LYS A 71 14.60 17.45 2.34
C LYS A 71 13.95 17.88 3.66
N GLU A 72 12.65 17.71 3.80
CA GLU A 72 11.88 18.16 4.98
C GLU A 72 11.93 17.14 6.14
N LEU A 73 11.82 15.85 5.84
CA LEU A 73 11.65 14.80 6.85
C LEU A 73 12.87 13.88 6.99
N GLY A 74 13.86 14.03 6.13
CA GLY A 74 15.01 13.12 6.06
C GLY A 74 14.74 11.87 5.22
N PRO A 75 15.72 10.97 5.12
CA PRO A 75 15.65 9.81 4.22
C PRO A 75 14.49 8.88 4.55
N VAL A 76 13.83 8.36 3.52
CA VAL A 76 12.69 7.46 3.66
C VAL A 76 13.13 6.10 4.19
N GLU A 77 12.57 5.68 5.31
CA GLU A 77 12.80 4.39 5.95
C GLU A 77 11.66 3.41 5.72
N VAL A 78 10.43 3.91 5.55
CA VAL A 78 9.24 3.10 5.29
C VAL A 78 8.51 3.63 4.06
N LEU A 79 8.22 2.76 3.10
CA LEU A 79 7.35 3.04 1.97
C LEU A 79 6.12 2.14 2.04
N VAL A 80 4.94 2.75 2.09
CA VAL A 80 3.66 2.06 1.88
C VAL A 80 3.12 2.46 0.52
N ALA A 81 3.24 1.57 -0.46
CA ALA A 81 2.72 1.77 -1.80
C ALA A 81 1.24 1.37 -1.84
N ASN A 82 0.37 2.34 -1.54
CA ASN A 82 -1.07 2.15 -1.43
C ASN A 82 -1.85 2.75 -2.61
N ALA A 83 -1.35 3.81 -3.27
CA ALA A 83 -2.04 4.44 -4.39
C ALA A 83 -2.46 3.42 -5.45
N GLY A 84 -3.69 3.51 -5.90
CA GLY A 84 -4.23 2.60 -6.90
C GLY A 84 -5.61 3.04 -7.38
N VAL A 85 -5.99 2.52 -8.53
CA VAL A 85 -7.27 2.75 -9.19
C VAL A 85 -7.87 1.43 -9.64
N THR A 86 -9.19 1.42 -9.83
CA THR A 86 -9.92 0.37 -10.53
C THR A 86 -10.59 0.95 -11.77
N HIS A 87 -10.72 0.15 -12.80
CA HIS A 87 -11.54 0.42 -13.96
C HIS A 87 -12.19 -0.89 -14.38
N ASP A 88 -13.35 -1.18 -13.78
CA ASP A 88 -14.01 -2.47 -13.92
C ASP A 88 -14.75 -2.54 -15.27
N GLN A 89 -14.41 -3.54 -16.08
CA GLN A 89 -15.03 -3.82 -17.37
C GLN A 89 -14.94 -5.32 -17.68
N LEU A 90 -16.04 -5.90 -18.21
CA LEU A 90 -16.03 -7.29 -18.64
C LEU A 90 -14.96 -7.51 -19.73
N LEU A 91 -14.28 -8.66 -19.69
CA LEU A 91 -13.13 -8.98 -20.56
C LEU A 91 -13.36 -8.66 -22.04
N LEU A 92 -14.53 -9.03 -22.60
CA LEU A 92 -14.85 -8.78 -24.02
C LEU A 92 -15.09 -7.31 -24.38
N ARG A 93 -15.20 -6.43 -23.39
CA ARG A 93 -15.42 -4.98 -23.57
C ARG A 93 -14.24 -4.15 -23.07
N MET A 94 -13.31 -4.76 -22.35
CA MET A 94 -12.12 -4.09 -21.84
C MET A 94 -11.20 -3.74 -23.01
N THR A 95 -10.88 -2.46 -23.16
CA THR A 95 -9.93 -1.99 -24.17
C THR A 95 -8.50 -2.11 -23.67
N ASP A 96 -7.52 -1.99 -24.57
CA ASP A 96 -6.10 -1.96 -24.18
C ASP A 96 -5.83 -0.75 -23.26
N GLU A 97 -6.46 0.40 -23.51
CA GLU A 97 -6.34 1.60 -22.68
C GLU A 97 -6.90 1.39 -21.27
N ASP A 98 -8.05 0.69 -21.13
CA ASP A 98 -8.63 0.34 -19.83
C ASP A 98 -7.67 -0.56 -19.05
N PHE A 99 -7.02 -1.50 -19.72
CA PHE A 99 -6.05 -2.39 -19.11
C PHE A 99 -4.78 -1.65 -18.71
N GLU A 100 -4.15 -0.95 -19.65
CA GLU A 100 -2.87 -0.27 -19.48
C GLU A 100 -2.93 0.84 -18.44
N SER A 101 -4.02 1.61 -18.39
CA SER A 101 -4.20 2.69 -17.41
C SER A 101 -4.15 2.18 -15.96
N VAL A 102 -4.76 1.02 -15.68
CA VAL A 102 -4.73 0.40 -14.35
C VAL A 102 -3.35 -0.19 -14.05
N ILE A 103 -2.70 -0.82 -15.04
CA ILE A 103 -1.34 -1.34 -14.88
C ILE A 103 -0.34 -0.20 -14.61
N ASP A 104 -0.44 0.92 -15.34
CA ASP A 104 0.51 2.03 -15.17
C ASP A 104 0.42 2.65 -13.77
N VAL A 105 -0.78 2.85 -13.24
CA VAL A 105 -0.94 3.36 -11.87
C VAL A 105 -0.54 2.31 -10.83
N ASN A 106 -1.17 1.13 -10.85
CA ASN A 106 -1.10 0.17 -9.74
C ASN A 106 0.23 -0.59 -9.69
N LEU A 107 0.84 -0.85 -10.81
CA LEU A 107 2.07 -1.64 -10.92
C LEU A 107 3.29 -0.77 -11.27
N THR A 108 3.25 -0.08 -12.39
CA THR A 108 4.40 0.70 -12.86
C THR A 108 4.66 1.90 -11.96
N GLY A 109 3.61 2.60 -11.50
CA GLY A 109 3.70 3.70 -10.53
C GLY A 109 4.24 3.24 -9.19
N THR A 110 3.76 2.09 -8.69
CA THR A 110 4.32 1.44 -7.49
C THR A 110 5.81 1.14 -7.67
N PHE A 111 6.21 0.56 -8.81
CA PHE A 111 7.61 0.29 -9.13
C PHE A 111 8.46 1.58 -9.13
N ARG A 112 7.96 2.68 -9.70
CA ARG A 112 8.66 3.97 -9.71
C ARG A 112 8.95 4.45 -8.28
N CYS A 113 7.95 4.39 -7.38
CA CYS A 113 8.12 4.77 -5.98
C CYS A 113 9.13 3.86 -5.25
N VAL A 114 9.02 2.55 -5.41
CA VAL A 114 9.95 1.57 -4.81
C VAL A 114 11.38 1.83 -5.28
N ARG A 115 11.59 1.96 -6.59
CA ARG A 115 12.91 2.24 -7.18
C ARG A 115 13.49 3.54 -6.63
N ARG A 116 12.67 4.58 -6.47
CA ARG A 116 13.12 5.88 -5.97
C ARG A 116 13.63 5.81 -4.54
N VAL A 117 12.97 5.11 -3.63
CA VAL A 117 13.39 5.03 -2.23
C VAL A 117 14.52 4.03 -2.00
N SER A 118 14.66 3.02 -2.86
CA SER A 118 15.61 1.90 -2.67
C SER A 118 17.05 2.37 -2.49
N LYS A 119 17.49 3.39 -3.24
CA LYS A 119 18.84 3.95 -3.14
C LYS A 119 19.14 4.53 -1.76
N GLY A 120 18.18 5.23 -1.15
CA GLY A 120 18.27 5.76 0.21
C GLY A 120 18.32 4.64 1.25
N MET A 121 17.38 3.68 1.16
CA MET A 121 17.31 2.53 2.06
C MET A 121 18.56 1.66 2.03
N ILE A 122 19.18 1.45 0.85
CA ILE A 122 20.45 0.72 0.70
C ILE A 122 21.58 1.43 1.46
N ARG A 123 21.68 2.76 1.37
CA ARG A 123 22.69 3.56 2.08
C ARG A 123 22.47 3.51 3.60
N LEU A 124 21.23 3.60 4.05
CA LEU A 124 20.85 3.48 5.47
C LEU A 124 21.05 2.06 6.02
N ARG A 125 21.12 1.04 5.14
CA ARG A 125 21.05 -0.39 5.50
C ARG A 125 19.81 -0.69 6.35
N ARG A 126 18.72 -0.04 6.04
CA ARG A 126 17.41 -0.19 6.68
C ARG A 126 16.32 0.25 5.72
N GLY A 127 15.26 -0.54 5.62
CA GLY A 127 14.07 -0.19 4.85
C GLY A 127 12.93 -1.17 5.08
N ARG A 128 11.71 -0.65 5.03
CA ARG A 128 10.48 -1.42 5.09
C ARG A 128 9.58 -1.01 3.92
N ILE A 129 9.29 -1.96 3.05
CA ILE A 129 8.43 -1.75 1.88
C ILE A 129 7.18 -2.58 2.07
N VAL A 130 6.02 -1.93 2.10
CA VAL A 130 4.72 -2.59 2.17
C VAL A 130 3.91 -2.24 0.92
N LEU A 131 3.58 -3.23 0.13
CA LEU A 131 2.80 -3.10 -1.09
C LEU A 131 1.35 -3.45 -0.80
N VAL A 132 0.43 -2.50 -0.99
CA VAL A 132 -1.00 -2.74 -0.77
C VAL A 132 -1.60 -3.35 -2.04
N SER A 133 -1.83 -4.66 -1.97
CA SER A 133 -2.50 -5.45 -3.00
C SER A 133 -4.03 -5.45 -2.79
N SER A 134 -4.64 -6.58 -3.03
CA SER A 134 -6.05 -6.86 -2.78
C SER A 134 -6.24 -8.39 -2.76
N VAL A 135 -7.22 -8.85 -2.04
CA VAL A 135 -7.69 -10.23 -2.14
C VAL A 135 -8.09 -10.59 -3.59
N ILE A 136 -8.56 -9.62 -4.36
CA ILE A 136 -8.85 -9.79 -5.80
C ILE A 136 -7.59 -10.15 -6.60
N GLY A 137 -6.42 -9.68 -6.21
CA GLY A 137 -5.15 -10.09 -6.80
C GLY A 137 -4.77 -11.54 -6.50
N LEU A 138 -5.41 -12.20 -5.55
CA LEU A 138 -5.15 -13.59 -5.17
C LEU A 138 -6.11 -14.57 -5.83
N TYR A 139 -7.42 -14.27 -5.86
CA TYR A 139 -8.42 -15.19 -6.42
C TYR A 139 -9.18 -14.66 -7.66
N GLY A 140 -8.92 -13.42 -8.07
CA GLY A 140 -9.56 -12.82 -9.23
C GLY A 140 -10.92 -12.18 -8.93
N GLY A 141 -11.47 -11.49 -9.94
CA GLY A 141 -12.81 -10.88 -9.89
C GLY A 141 -13.37 -10.71 -11.29
N ALA A 142 -14.64 -11.04 -11.47
CA ALA A 142 -15.31 -10.80 -12.76
C ALA A 142 -15.32 -9.29 -13.08
N GLY A 143 -14.91 -8.94 -14.30
CA GLY A 143 -14.77 -7.54 -14.73
C GLY A 143 -13.51 -6.83 -14.25
N GLN A 144 -12.59 -7.52 -13.57
CA GLN A 144 -11.40 -6.92 -12.95
C GLN A 144 -10.08 -7.53 -13.43
N VAL A 145 -10.01 -7.95 -14.69
CA VAL A 145 -8.78 -8.58 -15.24
C VAL A 145 -7.57 -7.66 -15.11
N ASN A 146 -7.70 -6.38 -15.44
CA ASN A 146 -6.67 -5.35 -15.27
C ASN A 146 -6.28 -5.17 -13.79
N TYR A 147 -7.25 -4.96 -12.92
CA TYR A 147 -7.02 -4.75 -11.49
C TYR A 147 -6.41 -5.98 -10.82
N ALA A 148 -7.00 -7.17 -11.02
CA ALA A 148 -6.49 -8.43 -10.49
C ALA A 148 -5.04 -8.68 -10.93
N SER A 149 -4.75 -8.51 -12.24
CA SER A 149 -3.40 -8.67 -12.79
C SER A 149 -2.41 -7.70 -12.14
N SER A 150 -2.78 -6.40 -12.01
CA SER A 150 -1.92 -5.39 -11.39
C SER A 150 -1.61 -5.72 -9.93
N LYS A 151 -2.60 -6.18 -9.16
CA LYS A 151 -2.45 -6.50 -7.74
C LYS A 151 -1.73 -7.82 -7.49
N ALA A 152 -1.94 -8.82 -8.35
CA ALA A 152 -1.20 -10.08 -8.32
C ALA A 152 0.31 -9.88 -8.60
N ALA A 153 0.65 -9.00 -9.54
CA ALA A 153 2.04 -8.70 -9.90
C ALA A 153 2.87 -8.13 -8.74
N LEU A 154 2.24 -7.47 -7.76
CA LEU A 154 2.92 -6.94 -6.57
C LEU A 154 3.57 -8.05 -5.72
N VAL A 155 3.03 -9.27 -5.76
CA VAL A 155 3.62 -10.43 -5.07
C VAL A 155 4.99 -10.78 -5.67
N GLY A 156 5.07 -10.84 -6.99
CA GLY A 156 6.34 -11.05 -7.70
C GLY A 156 7.35 -9.94 -7.41
N MET A 157 6.88 -8.68 -7.40
CA MET A 157 7.70 -7.51 -7.08
C MET A 157 8.28 -7.61 -5.66
N ALA A 158 7.46 -7.87 -4.63
CA ALA A 158 7.92 -7.99 -3.25
C ALA A 158 8.97 -9.10 -3.08
N ARG A 159 8.73 -10.26 -3.68
CA ARG A 159 9.65 -11.40 -3.61
C ARG A 159 11.00 -11.11 -4.29
N SER A 160 10.99 -10.42 -5.44
CA SER A 160 12.21 -10.01 -6.13
C SER A 160 13.01 -8.99 -5.32
N ILE A 161 12.35 -7.96 -4.77
CA ILE A 161 12.97 -6.97 -3.89
C ILE A 161 13.61 -7.64 -2.67
N THR A 162 12.89 -8.59 -2.05
CA THR A 162 13.40 -9.36 -0.90
C THR A 162 14.71 -10.09 -1.24
N ARG A 163 14.80 -10.72 -2.40
CA ARG A 163 16.00 -11.44 -2.85
C ARG A 163 17.17 -10.49 -3.14
N GLU A 164 16.86 -9.33 -3.72
CA GLU A 164 17.87 -8.36 -4.14
C GLU A 164 18.39 -7.52 -2.96
N LEU A 165 17.50 -7.07 -2.07
CA LEU A 165 17.80 -6.08 -1.04
C LEU A 165 17.81 -6.63 0.40
N GLY A 166 17.45 -7.89 0.63
CA GLY A 166 17.37 -8.47 1.97
C GLY A 166 18.69 -8.41 2.76
N SER A 167 19.84 -8.58 2.10
CA SER A 167 21.16 -8.45 2.72
C SER A 167 21.49 -7.03 3.22
N ARG A 168 20.66 -6.06 2.89
CA ARG A 168 20.73 -4.66 3.31
C ARG A 168 19.75 -4.32 4.44
N ASN A 169 19.17 -5.33 5.08
CA ASN A 169 18.14 -5.16 6.12
C ASN A 169 16.89 -4.41 5.58
N ILE A 170 16.55 -4.69 4.32
CA ILE A 170 15.34 -4.16 3.66
C ILE A 170 14.36 -5.31 3.50
N THR A 171 13.15 -5.16 4.03
CA THR A 171 12.06 -6.12 3.84
C THR A 171 11.04 -5.58 2.84
N ALA A 172 10.42 -6.47 2.09
CA ALA A 172 9.32 -6.13 1.20
C ALA A 172 8.20 -7.15 1.33
N ASN A 173 7.00 -6.69 1.71
CA ASN A 173 5.84 -7.53 1.97
C ASN A 173 4.61 -6.99 1.25
N VAL A 174 3.63 -7.84 1.07
CA VAL A 174 2.33 -7.51 0.48
C VAL A 174 1.26 -7.64 1.53
N VAL A 175 0.42 -6.62 1.67
CA VAL A 175 -0.86 -6.70 2.38
C VAL A 175 -1.96 -6.80 1.35
N ALA A 176 -2.86 -7.76 1.50
CA ALA A 176 -3.97 -8.00 0.58
C ALA A 176 -5.32 -7.78 1.31
N PRO A 177 -5.85 -6.55 1.33
CA PRO A 177 -7.14 -6.26 1.93
C PRO A 177 -8.29 -6.97 1.19
N GLY A 178 -9.29 -7.41 1.94
CA GLY A 178 -10.59 -7.79 1.41
C GLY A 178 -11.52 -6.60 1.24
N PHE A 179 -12.80 -6.78 1.58
CA PHE A 179 -13.77 -5.68 1.59
C PHE A 179 -13.62 -4.82 2.84
N ILE A 180 -13.28 -3.56 2.62
CA ILE A 180 -13.05 -2.56 3.68
C ILE A 180 -14.19 -1.55 3.64
N ASP A 181 -14.72 -1.20 4.81
CA ASP A 181 -15.75 -0.17 4.98
C ASP A 181 -15.15 1.21 4.66
N THR A 182 -15.43 1.68 3.48
CA THR A 182 -14.95 2.96 2.93
C THR A 182 -16.07 3.58 2.11
N ALA A 183 -15.91 4.84 1.68
CA ALA A 183 -16.86 5.48 0.78
C ALA A 183 -17.17 4.62 -0.47
N MET A 184 -16.18 3.90 -0.99
CA MET A 184 -16.34 3.04 -2.17
C MET A 184 -17.30 1.86 -1.90
N THR A 185 -17.22 1.21 -0.75
CA THR A 185 -18.12 0.10 -0.40
C THR A 185 -19.50 0.58 0.07
N ALA A 186 -19.58 1.80 0.61
CA ALA A 186 -20.84 2.42 1.01
C ALA A 186 -21.73 2.78 -0.20
N GLU A 187 -21.14 3.04 -1.36
CA GLU A 187 -21.88 3.31 -2.61
C GLU A 187 -22.49 2.04 -3.26
N LEU A 188 -22.13 0.85 -2.79
CA LEU A 188 -22.68 -0.40 -3.31
C LEU A 188 -24.15 -0.58 -2.87
N PRO A 189 -25.03 -1.11 -3.77
CA PRO A 189 -26.39 -1.48 -3.38
C PRO A 189 -26.42 -2.40 -2.15
N GLU A 190 -27.39 -2.23 -1.26
CA GLU A 190 -27.51 -3.00 -0.01
C GLU A 190 -27.51 -4.53 -0.26
N GLU A 191 -28.20 -4.98 -1.30
CA GLU A 191 -28.21 -6.39 -1.69
C GLU A 191 -26.81 -6.93 -2.01
N ARG A 192 -25.98 -6.15 -2.71
CA ARG A 192 -24.58 -6.51 -2.97
C ARG A 192 -23.74 -6.51 -1.71
N GLN A 193 -23.93 -5.52 -0.83
CA GLN A 193 -23.23 -5.49 0.45
C GLN A 193 -23.57 -6.73 1.30
N ALA A 194 -24.86 -7.11 1.33
CA ALA A 194 -25.31 -8.30 2.05
C ALA A 194 -24.67 -9.59 1.46
N ALA A 195 -24.66 -9.70 0.14
CA ALA A 195 -24.05 -10.85 -0.55
C ALA A 195 -22.53 -10.96 -0.25
N TYR A 196 -21.80 -9.84 -0.29
CA TYR A 196 -20.39 -9.85 0.05
C TYR A 196 -20.15 -10.19 1.53
N LYS A 197 -20.92 -9.60 2.45
CA LYS A 197 -20.82 -9.94 3.89
C LYS A 197 -21.10 -11.42 4.15
N ALA A 198 -22.06 -12.02 3.45
CA ALA A 198 -22.37 -13.44 3.57
C ALA A 198 -21.25 -14.35 3.04
N ALA A 199 -20.45 -13.88 2.07
CA ALA A 199 -19.31 -14.61 1.54
C ALA A 199 -18.05 -14.52 2.41
N ILE A 200 -17.97 -13.52 3.31
CA ILE A 200 -16.83 -13.33 4.21
C ILE A 200 -17.04 -14.18 5.47
N PRO A 201 -16.15 -15.12 5.83
CA PRO A 201 -16.29 -15.91 7.06
C PRO A 201 -16.46 -15.06 8.33
N ALA A 202 -15.80 -13.90 8.42
CA ALA A 202 -15.98 -12.96 9.53
C ALA A 202 -17.34 -12.22 9.54
N GLY A 203 -18.17 -12.37 8.50
CA GLY A 203 -19.53 -11.82 8.42
C GLY A 203 -19.66 -10.31 8.29
N ARG A 204 -18.56 -9.59 8.08
CA ARG A 204 -18.54 -8.12 8.03
C ARG A 204 -17.45 -7.59 7.11
N PHE A 205 -17.57 -6.34 6.73
CA PHE A 205 -16.44 -5.58 6.18
C PHE A 205 -15.46 -5.20 7.30
N ALA A 206 -14.18 -5.13 6.99
CA ALA A 206 -13.18 -4.64 7.92
C ALA A 206 -13.14 -3.11 7.94
N GLN A 207 -12.68 -2.54 9.04
CA GLN A 207 -12.37 -1.12 9.11
C GLN A 207 -10.97 -0.85 8.52
N ALA A 208 -10.76 0.33 7.95
CA ALA A 208 -9.46 0.70 7.36
C ALA A 208 -8.30 0.63 8.38
N ASP A 209 -8.58 0.88 9.67
CA ASP A 209 -7.60 0.78 10.75
C ASP A 209 -7.13 -0.67 11.01
N GLU A 210 -7.96 -1.68 10.71
CA GLU A 210 -7.54 -3.09 10.82
C GLU A 210 -6.45 -3.41 9.79
N VAL A 211 -6.54 -2.83 8.58
CA VAL A 211 -5.46 -2.93 7.58
C VAL A 211 -4.24 -2.14 8.02
N ALA A 212 -4.43 -0.93 8.54
CA ALA A 212 -3.36 -0.07 9.01
C ALA A 212 -2.53 -0.73 10.13
N GLY A 213 -3.18 -1.51 11.02
CA GLY A 213 -2.51 -2.28 12.06
C GLY A 213 -1.52 -3.30 11.51
N VAL A 214 -1.91 -4.04 10.48
CA VAL A 214 -1.04 -5.03 9.82
C VAL A 214 0.11 -4.34 9.08
N VAL A 215 -0.17 -3.22 8.40
CA VAL A 215 0.87 -2.43 7.72
C VAL A 215 1.90 -1.90 8.74
N GLN A 216 1.46 -1.38 9.87
CA GLN A 216 2.34 -0.89 10.95
C GLN A 216 3.20 -2.03 11.50
N PHE A 217 2.64 -3.21 11.75
CA PHE A 217 3.40 -4.39 12.17
C PHE A 217 4.50 -4.73 11.16
N LEU A 218 4.17 -4.83 9.86
CA LEU A 218 5.15 -5.15 8.82
C LEU A 218 6.24 -4.07 8.66
N ALA A 219 5.95 -2.84 9.05
CA ALA A 219 6.92 -1.74 9.07
C ALA A 219 7.73 -1.66 10.38
N SER A 220 7.42 -2.47 11.39
CA SER A 220 8.10 -2.49 12.69
C SER A 220 9.38 -3.34 12.69
N ASP A 221 10.13 -3.28 13.77
CA ASP A 221 11.29 -4.14 13.99
C ASP A 221 10.86 -5.57 14.38
N ASP A 222 9.65 -5.76 14.92
CA ASP A 222 9.11 -7.09 15.24
C ASP A 222 8.89 -7.93 13.96
N ALA A 223 8.72 -7.28 12.80
CA ALA A 223 8.61 -7.92 11.50
C ALA A 223 9.96 -7.98 10.73
N ALA A 224 11.10 -7.75 11.37
CA ALA A 224 12.41 -7.66 10.70
C ALA A 224 12.79 -8.94 9.92
N TYR A 225 12.24 -10.09 10.28
CA TYR A 225 12.48 -11.37 9.59
C TYR A 225 11.31 -11.79 8.69
N VAL A 226 10.25 -10.97 8.58
CA VAL A 226 9.13 -11.18 7.65
C VAL A 226 9.46 -10.44 6.35
N SER A 227 9.71 -11.18 5.28
CA SER A 227 10.01 -10.60 3.96
C SER A 227 9.57 -11.53 2.82
N GLY A 228 8.98 -10.97 1.78
CA GLY A 228 8.39 -11.70 0.67
C GLY A 228 7.03 -12.34 0.99
N ALA A 229 6.46 -12.01 2.15
CA ALA A 229 5.17 -12.53 2.59
C ALA A 229 4.00 -11.82 1.92
N VAL A 230 2.89 -12.55 1.81
CA VAL A 230 1.56 -12.00 1.45
C VAL A 230 0.66 -12.20 2.65
N ILE A 231 0.15 -11.12 3.21
CA ILE A 231 -0.72 -11.12 4.39
C ILE A 231 -2.14 -10.70 3.97
N PRO A 232 -3.08 -11.63 3.85
CA PRO A 232 -4.49 -11.30 3.66
C PRO A 232 -5.06 -10.60 4.91
N VAL A 233 -5.83 -9.53 4.69
CA VAL A 233 -6.61 -8.83 5.74
C VAL A 233 -8.04 -8.77 5.23
N ASP A 234 -8.72 -9.92 5.20
CA ASP A 234 -9.91 -10.15 4.40
C ASP A 234 -11.03 -10.91 5.13
N GLY A 235 -10.86 -11.14 6.43
CA GLY A 235 -11.85 -11.88 7.24
C GLY A 235 -12.01 -13.35 6.82
N GLY A 236 -11.02 -13.92 6.13
CA GLY A 236 -11.03 -15.29 5.65
C GLY A 236 -11.62 -15.47 4.25
N LEU A 237 -11.96 -14.36 3.54
CA LEU A 237 -12.59 -14.43 2.23
C LEU A 237 -11.72 -15.18 1.20
N GLY A 238 -10.42 -14.94 1.21
CA GLY A 238 -9.47 -15.52 0.27
C GLY A 238 -8.68 -16.73 0.82
N MET A 239 -9.18 -17.47 1.79
CA MET A 239 -8.48 -18.66 2.32
C MET A 239 -8.19 -19.70 1.22
N GLY A 240 -6.99 -20.27 1.25
CA GLY A 240 -6.62 -21.41 0.39
C GLY A 240 -5.74 -21.06 -0.80
N HIS A 241 -5.07 -19.92 -0.80
CA HIS A 241 -4.06 -19.57 -1.81
C HIS A 241 -2.64 -19.58 -1.24
#